data_bb5bf37a95b260ef698ea611d24861ef
#
_entry.id   bb5bf37a95b260ef698ea611d24861ef
#
_cell.length_a   1.000
_cell.length_b   1.000
_cell.length_c   1.000
_cell.angle_alpha   90.00
_cell.angle_beta   90.00
_cell.angle_gamma   90.00
#
_symmetry.space_group_name_H-M   'P 1'
#
loop_
_entity.id
_entity.type
_entity.pdbx_description
1 polymer ?
#
loop_
_entity_poly.entity_id
_entity_poly.type
_entity_poly.pdbx_seq_one_letter_code
_entity_poly.pdbx_strand_id
1 'polypeptide(L)'
;MNGKKILFVSSELVPYLPENEVSLMSYEAPRMVNSNGGQIRIFMPRYGNINERRHQLHEVIRLSGMNLVINDMDMPLIIKVASIPKERIQVYFIDNEEYFKRKATFTDKQGNLFPDNDQRAIFFAKGVMETVKKLNWSPDIIHVHG
;
A
#
# COMPACT_ATOMS: atom_id res chain seq x y z
N MET A 1 -8.41 -3.80 -21.75
CA MET A 1 -7.80 -2.81 -20.81
C MET A 1 -6.48 -2.23 -21.33
N ASN A 2 -6.22 -2.38 -22.62
CA ASN A 2 -4.94 -1.95 -23.19
C ASN A 2 -4.72 -0.44 -23.01
N GLY A 3 -3.61 -0.06 -22.42
CA GLY A 3 -3.25 1.34 -22.19
C GLY A 3 -3.98 2.02 -21.02
N LYS A 4 -4.93 1.37 -20.37
CA LYS A 4 -5.61 1.95 -19.21
C LYS A 4 -4.70 1.94 -17.99
N LYS A 5 -4.73 3.03 -17.22
CA LYS A 5 -3.98 3.19 -15.98
C LYS A 5 -4.91 2.94 -14.79
N ILE A 6 -4.57 1.94 -14.00
CA ILE A 6 -5.41 1.53 -12.88
C ILE A 6 -4.65 1.68 -11.58
N LEU A 7 -5.23 2.44 -10.66
CA LEU A 7 -4.77 2.54 -9.28
C LEU A 7 -5.54 1.51 -8.46
N PHE A 8 -4.83 0.54 -7.93
CA PHE A 8 -5.41 -0.51 -7.11
C PHE A 8 -4.97 -0.32 -5.66
N VAL A 9 -5.92 -0.07 -4.79
CA VAL A 9 -5.67 0.18 -3.37
C VAL A 9 -6.20 -0.98 -2.56
N SER A 10 -5.35 -1.64 -1.80
CA SER A 10 -5.74 -2.81 -1.01
C SER A 10 -5.17 -2.73 0.40
N SER A 11 -5.92 -3.30 1.36
CA SER A 11 -5.43 -3.44 2.72
C SER A 11 -4.47 -4.61 2.89
N GLU A 12 -4.58 -5.64 2.04
CA GLU A 12 -3.76 -6.84 2.13
C GLU A 12 -3.45 -7.39 0.75
N LEU A 13 -2.28 -7.99 0.60
CA LEU A 13 -1.82 -8.53 -0.68
C LEU A 13 -0.85 -9.70 -0.46
N VAL A 14 -1.05 -10.80 -1.16
CA VAL A 14 -0.07 -11.88 -1.30
C VAL A 14 1.06 -11.39 -2.22
N PRO A 15 2.34 -11.63 -1.96
CA PRO A 15 2.92 -12.51 -0.94
C PRO A 15 3.28 -11.80 0.37
N TYR A 16 2.99 -10.54 0.53
CA TYR A 16 3.47 -9.73 1.65
C TYR A 16 2.78 -10.06 2.97
N LEU A 17 1.53 -10.45 2.91
CA LEU A 17 0.75 -10.87 4.07
C LEU A 17 0.16 -12.28 3.83
N PRO A 18 -0.27 -12.97 4.91
CA PRO A 18 -0.83 -14.31 4.78
C PRO A 18 -2.04 -14.36 3.85
N GLU A 19 -2.28 -15.53 3.26
CA GLU A 19 -3.39 -15.75 2.37
C GLU A 19 -4.74 -15.65 3.09
N ASN A 20 -5.65 -14.86 2.52
CA ASN A 20 -7.06 -14.80 2.88
C ASN A 20 -7.82 -14.30 1.63
N GLU A 21 -9.13 -14.13 1.72
CA GLU A 21 -9.91 -13.69 0.55
C GLU A 21 -9.43 -12.34 0.02
N VAL A 22 -9.16 -11.38 0.91
CA VAL A 22 -8.73 -10.03 0.50
C VAL A 22 -7.36 -10.10 -0.18
N SER A 23 -6.37 -10.75 0.45
CA SER A 23 -5.00 -10.78 -0.07
C SER A 23 -4.88 -11.54 -1.38
N LEU A 24 -5.63 -12.64 -1.55
CA LEU A 24 -5.64 -13.42 -2.78
C LEU A 24 -6.32 -12.66 -3.92
N MET A 25 -7.48 -12.07 -3.70
CA MET A 25 -8.17 -11.28 -4.73
C MET A 25 -7.36 -10.06 -5.12
N SER A 26 -6.67 -9.44 -4.18
CA SER A 26 -5.80 -8.30 -4.46
C SER A 26 -4.61 -8.68 -5.33
N TYR A 27 -4.18 -9.94 -5.29
CA TYR A 27 -3.13 -10.47 -6.16
C TYR A 27 -3.69 -10.84 -7.55
N GLU A 28 -4.80 -11.58 -7.59
CA GLU A 28 -5.34 -12.12 -8.84
C GLU A 28 -5.90 -11.04 -9.76
N ALA A 29 -6.66 -10.09 -9.23
CA ALA A 29 -7.30 -9.06 -10.05
C ALA A 29 -6.28 -8.17 -10.78
N PRO A 30 -5.25 -7.58 -10.09
CA PRO A 30 -4.22 -6.82 -10.79
C PRO A 30 -3.43 -7.64 -11.81
N ARG A 31 -3.15 -8.90 -11.51
CA ARG A 31 -2.42 -9.79 -12.40
C ARG A 31 -3.16 -9.98 -13.73
N MET A 32 -4.47 -10.20 -13.67
CA MET A 32 -5.30 -10.33 -14.86
C MET A 32 -5.32 -9.05 -15.69
N VAL A 33 -5.44 -7.90 -15.04
CA VAL A 33 -5.40 -6.59 -15.73
C VAL A 33 -4.06 -6.39 -16.41
N ASN A 34 -2.96 -6.68 -15.70
CA ASN A 34 -1.61 -6.51 -16.24
C ASN A 34 -1.38 -7.40 -17.47
N SER A 35 -1.83 -8.66 -17.42
CA SER A 35 -1.68 -9.59 -18.54
C SER A 35 -2.53 -9.18 -19.74
N ASN A 36 -3.57 -8.39 -19.55
CA ASN A 36 -4.43 -7.86 -20.64
C ASN A 36 -4.00 -6.48 -21.14
N GLY A 37 -2.77 -6.06 -20.83
CA GLY A 37 -2.18 -4.83 -21.35
C GLY A 37 -2.51 -3.56 -20.58
N GLY A 38 -3.17 -3.67 -19.44
CA GLY A 38 -3.40 -2.53 -18.54
C GLY A 38 -2.15 -2.16 -17.78
N GLN A 39 -2.00 -0.88 -17.44
CA GLN A 39 -0.96 -0.40 -16.53
C GLN A 39 -1.53 -0.34 -15.13
N ILE A 40 -0.91 -1.00 -14.18
CA ILE A 40 -1.43 -1.06 -12.84
C ILE A 40 -0.35 -0.73 -11.80
N ARG A 41 -0.74 0.05 -10.79
CA ARG A 41 0.09 0.30 -9.61
C ARG A 41 -0.74 -0.03 -8.38
N ILE A 42 -0.16 -0.77 -7.47
CA ILE A 42 -0.83 -1.23 -6.26
C ILE A 42 -0.30 -0.44 -5.08
N PHE A 43 -1.18 -0.02 -4.19
CA PHE A 43 -0.83 0.65 -2.94
C PHE A 43 -1.41 -0.13 -1.77
N MET A 44 -0.60 -0.33 -0.75
CA MET A 44 -1.03 -0.94 0.50
C MET A 44 -0.27 -0.33 1.68
N PRO A 45 -0.81 -0.45 2.92
CA PRO A 45 -0.05 -0.03 4.09
C PRO A 45 1.14 -0.97 4.34
N ARG A 46 2.25 -0.40 4.81
CA ARG A 46 3.41 -1.21 5.21
C ARG A 46 3.22 -1.65 6.66
N TYR A 47 2.41 -2.66 6.89
CA TYR A 47 2.25 -3.22 8.23
C TYR A 47 3.57 -3.79 8.76
N GLY A 48 3.78 -3.65 10.08
CA GLY A 48 5.04 -4.06 10.70
C GLY A 48 5.32 -5.56 10.66
N ASN A 49 4.32 -6.38 10.37
CA ASN A 49 4.49 -7.82 10.18
C ASN A 49 4.91 -8.23 8.77
N ILE A 50 5.09 -7.25 7.86
CA ILE A 50 5.64 -7.53 6.53
C ILE A 50 7.16 -7.67 6.64
N ASN A 51 7.71 -8.76 6.12
CA ASN A 51 9.15 -8.98 6.11
C ASN A 51 9.78 -8.22 4.92
N GLU A 52 10.31 -7.03 5.21
CA GLU A 52 10.85 -6.13 4.17
C GLU A 52 12.07 -6.71 3.46
N ARG A 53 12.92 -7.41 4.20
CA ARG A 53 14.13 -8.00 3.61
C ARG A 53 13.77 -9.14 2.66
N ARG A 54 12.87 -10.02 3.08
CA ARG A 54 12.45 -11.17 2.28
C ARG A 54 11.79 -10.74 0.98
N HIS A 55 10.98 -9.69 1.02
CA HIS A 55 10.22 -9.20 -0.13
C HIS A 55 10.92 -8.06 -0.86
N GLN A 56 12.12 -7.70 -0.43
CA GLN A 56 12.97 -6.70 -1.09
C GLN A 56 12.30 -5.34 -1.23
N LEU A 57 11.72 -4.86 -0.13
CA LEU A 57 11.18 -3.50 -0.09
C LEU A 57 12.33 -2.49 -0.04
N HIS A 58 12.22 -1.45 -0.86
CA HIS A 58 13.20 -0.35 -0.91
C HIS A 58 12.48 0.97 -0.64
N GLU A 59 13.08 1.81 0.20
CA GLU A 59 12.57 3.15 0.39
C GLU A 59 12.85 4.01 -0.84
N VAL A 60 11.84 4.75 -1.28
CA VAL A 60 11.98 5.68 -2.41
C VAL A 60 12.15 7.08 -1.84
N ILE A 61 13.39 7.52 -1.73
CA ILE A 61 13.75 8.77 -1.05
C ILE A 61 13.04 9.97 -1.67
N ARG A 62 12.98 10.07 -2.98
CA ARG A 62 12.35 11.20 -3.67
C ARG A 62 10.83 11.33 -3.43
N LEU A 63 10.18 10.23 -3.02
CA LEU A 63 8.75 10.22 -2.71
C LEU A 63 8.48 10.34 -1.21
N SER A 64 9.50 10.17 -0.40
CA SER A 64 9.39 10.17 1.06
C SER A 64 9.65 11.56 1.65
N GLY A 65 9.32 11.73 2.93
CA GLY A 65 9.65 12.92 3.69
C GLY A 65 8.57 13.99 3.75
N MET A 66 7.47 13.83 3.02
CA MET A 66 6.34 14.75 3.14
C MET A 66 5.66 14.54 4.49
N ASN A 67 5.37 15.62 5.20
CA ASN A 67 4.59 15.56 6.43
C ASN A 67 3.10 15.62 6.10
N LEU A 68 2.36 14.62 6.58
CA LEU A 68 0.90 14.62 6.52
C LEU A 68 0.37 15.01 7.88
N VAL A 69 -0.57 15.95 7.92
CA VAL A 69 -1.13 16.44 9.19
C VAL A 69 -2.35 15.57 9.53
N ILE A 70 -2.26 14.85 10.65
CA ILE A 70 -3.34 14.00 11.16
C ILE A 70 -3.60 14.41 12.62
N ASN A 71 -4.82 14.88 12.90
CA ASN A 71 -5.20 15.38 14.23
C ASN A 71 -4.17 16.38 14.79
N ASP A 72 -3.82 17.38 13.97
CA ASP A 72 -2.86 18.45 14.30
C ASP A 72 -1.43 17.95 14.57
N MET A 73 -1.11 16.70 14.24
CA MET A 73 0.23 16.16 14.37
C MET A 73 0.87 15.94 13.00
N ASP A 74 2.15 16.30 12.89
CA ASP A 74 2.92 16.03 11.69
C ASP A 74 3.37 14.57 11.67
N MET A 75 2.93 13.84 10.65
CA MET A 75 3.25 12.42 10.48
C MET A 75 4.07 12.26 9.19
N PRO A 76 5.37 11.97 9.29
CA PRO A 76 6.21 11.82 8.09
C PRO A 76 5.77 10.64 7.24
N LEU A 77 5.65 10.88 5.93
CA LEU A 77 5.32 9.86 4.95
C LEU A 77 6.58 9.19 4.44
N ILE A 78 6.64 7.88 4.55
CA ILE A 78 7.72 7.06 4.00
C ILE A 78 7.11 6.16 2.92
N ILE A 79 7.72 6.13 1.75
CA ILE A 79 7.26 5.29 0.64
C ILE A 79 8.29 4.22 0.38
N LYS A 80 7.85 2.97 0.41
CA LYS A 80 8.65 1.82 0.03
C LYS A 80 8.03 1.13 -1.17
N VAL A 81 8.85 0.50 -2.00
CA VAL A 81 8.40 -0.12 -3.24
C VAL A 81 8.98 -1.52 -3.34
N ALA A 82 8.19 -2.44 -3.85
CA ALA A 82 8.64 -3.77 -4.24
C ALA A 82 7.91 -4.18 -5.52
N SER A 83 8.48 -5.14 -6.25
CA SER A 83 7.82 -5.74 -7.41
C SER A 83 7.27 -7.11 -7.03
N ILE A 84 6.07 -7.43 -7.48
CA ILE A 84 5.53 -8.77 -7.33
C ILE A 84 6.38 -9.70 -8.20
N PRO A 85 6.95 -10.79 -7.62
CA PRO A 85 7.78 -11.70 -8.39
C PRO A 85 7.04 -12.22 -9.63
N LYS A 86 7.73 -12.27 -10.77
CA LYS A 86 7.26 -12.76 -12.07
C LYS A 86 6.24 -11.89 -12.80
N GLU A 87 5.55 -10.98 -12.11
CA GLU A 87 4.47 -10.19 -12.72
C GLU A 87 4.90 -8.79 -13.12
N ARG A 88 6.02 -8.29 -12.61
CA ARG A 88 6.53 -6.93 -12.84
C ARG A 88 5.55 -5.82 -12.43
N ILE A 89 4.65 -6.14 -11.51
CA ILE A 89 3.72 -5.16 -10.96
C ILE A 89 4.37 -4.51 -9.76
N GLN A 90 4.42 -3.18 -9.74
CA GLN A 90 4.97 -2.42 -8.61
C GLN A 90 3.94 -2.26 -7.51
N VAL A 91 4.37 -2.50 -6.29
CA VAL A 91 3.57 -2.28 -5.09
C VAL A 91 4.22 -1.17 -4.29
N TYR A 92 3.45 -0.14 -3.99
CA TYR A 92 3.87 1.00 -3.18
C TYR A 92 3.32 0.83 -1.78
N PHE A 93 4.21 0.89 -0.80
CA PHE A 93 3.87 0.71 0.60
C PHE A 93 3.88 2.08 1.28
N ILE A 94 2.74 2.46 1.82
CA ILE A 94 2.61 3.68 2.62
C ILE A 94 3.06 3.36 4.04
N ASP A 95 4.08 4.03 4.51
CA ASP A 95 4.71 3.74 5.79
C ASP A 95 4.82 4.98 6.67
N ASN A 96 4.80 4.73 7.96
CA ASN A 96 5.09 5.68 9.02
C ASN A 96 5.48 4.87 10.25
N GLU A 97 6.57 5.24 10.90
CA GLU A 97 7.07 4.45 12.03
C GLU A 97 6.07 4.32 13.17
N GLU A 98 5.31 5.37 13.46
CA GLU A 98 4.35 5.33 14.54
C GLU A 98 3.13 4.46 14.22
N TYR A 99 2.56 4.61 13.01
CA TYR A 99 1.33 3.91 12.64
C TYR A 99 1.56 2.46 12.22
N PHE A 100 2.66 2.17 11.54
CA PHE A 100 2.86 0.87 10.89
C PHE A 100 4.06 0.08 11.38
N LYS A 101 4.73 0.52 12.44
CA LYS A 101 5.83 -0.22 13.04
C LYS A 101 5.35 -1.48 13.78
N ARG A 102 4.10 -1.53 14.17
CA ARG A 102 3.49 -2.62 14.95
C ARG A 102 3.49 -3.91 14.13
N LYS A 103 3.84 -5.04 14.77
CA LYS A 103 3.88 -6.35 14.10
C LYS A 103 2.48 -6.98 14.02
N ALA A 104 1.52 -6.21 13.54
CA ALA A 104 0.13 -6.62 13.40
C ALA A 104 -0.55 -5.71 12.37
N THR A 105 -1.71 -6.13 11.89
CA THR A 105 -2.49 -5.31 10.94
C THR A 105 -3.44 -4.37 11.69
N PHE A 106 -4.52 -4.90 12.26
CA PHE A 106 -5.59 -4.07 12.87
C PHE A 106 -5.76 -4.28 14.37
N THR A 107 -5.25 -5.38 14.92
CA THR A 107 -5.47 -5.76 16.30
C THR A 107 -4.17 -6.00 17.03
N ASP A 108 -4.19 -5.80 18.35
CA ASP A 108 -3.07 -6.15 19.23
C ASP A 108 -3.03 -7.65 19.51
N LYS A 109 -2.11 -8.09 20.40
CA LYS A 109 -1.95 -9.49 20.75
C LYS A 109 -3.16 -10.10 21.47
N GLN A 110 -3.99 -9.26 22.10
CA GLN A 110 -5.20 -9.68 22.80
C GLN A 110 -6.44 -9.66 21.88
N GLY A 111 -6.29 -9.34 20.61
CA GLY A 111 -7.39 -9.27 19.65
C GLY A 111 -8.18 -7.98 19.65
N ASN A 112 -7.74 -6.97 20.41
CA ASN A 112 -8.41 -5.67 20.46
C ASN A 112 -7.94 -4.80 19.29
N LEU A 113 -8.87 -4.07 18.66
CA LEU A 113 -8.53 -3.11 17.61
C LEU A 113 -7.61 -2.02 18.17
N PHE A 114 -6.63 -1.60 17.38
CA PHE A 114 -5.81 -0.46 17.78
C PHE A 114 -6.67 0.81 17.87
N PRO A 115 -6.51 1.62 18.93
CA PRO A 115 -7.32 2.83 19.10
C PRO A 115 -7.19 3.85 17.98
N ASP A 116 -6.07 3.84 17.27
CA ASP A 116 -5.79 4.80 16.19
C ASP A 116 -5.99 4.22 14.79
N ASN A 117 -6.76 3.14 14.63
CA ASN A 117 -6.99 2.54 13.31
C ASN A 117 -7.64 3.52 12.33
N ASP A 118 -8.53 4.38 12.77
CA ASP A 118 -9.13 5.40 11.90
C ASP A 118 -8.09 6.43 11.44
N GLN A 119 -7.18 6.86 12.30
CA GLN A 119 -6.08 7.75 11.92
C GLN A 119 -5.12 7.08 10.94
N ARG A 120 -4.85 5.79 11.14
CA ARG A 120 -4.02 4.99 10.24
C ARG A 120 -4.65 4.92 8.84
N ALA A 121 -5.96 4.72 8.77
CA ALA A 121 -6.70 4.70 7.50
C ALA A 121 -6.64 6.05 6.80
N ILE A 122 -6.81 7.15 7.52
CA ILE A 122 -6.72 8.50 6.98
C ILE A 122 -5.31 8.77 6.46
N PHE A 123 -4.29 8.41 7.23
CA PHE A 123 -2.88 8.56 6.82
C PHE A 123 -2.62 7.78 5.53
N PHE A 124 -3.08 6.55 5.45
CA PHE A 124 -2.92 5.73 4.26
C PHE A 124 -3.57 6.39 3.04
N ALA A 125 -4.83 6.81 3.16
CA ALA A 125 -5.55 7.43 2.05
C ALA A 125 -4.85 8.71 1.56
N LYS A 126 -4.44 9.58 2.48
CA LYS A 126 -3.70 10.81 2.14
C LYS A 126 -2.35 10.48 1.50
N GLY A 127 -1.65 9.47 2.02
CA GLY A 127 -0.38 9.04 1.49
C GLY A 127 -0.49 8.54 0.05
N VAL A 128 -1.52 7.76 -0.25
CA VAL A 128 -1.78 7.28 -1.62
C VAL A 128 -1.98 8.47 -2.56
N MET A 129 -2.85 9.40 -2.22
CA MET A 129 -3.17 10.54 -3.08
C MET A 129 -1.96 11.44 -3.32
N GLU A 130 -1.19 11.74 -2.28
CA GLU A 130 0.00 12.58 -2.41
C GLU A 130 1.10 11.89 -3.23
N THR A 131 1.26 10.58 -3.08
CA THR A 131 2.23 9.83 -3.86
C THR A 131 1.86 9.79 -5.33
N VAL A 132 0.59 9.56 -5.64
CA VAL A 132 0.09 9.56 -7.04
C VAL A 132 0.35 10.92 -7.69
N LYS A 133 0.15 12.02 -6.97
CA LYS A 133 0.45 13.36 -7.47
C LYS A 133 1.94 13.52 -7.77
N LYS A 134 2.82 13.08 -6.87
CA LYS A 134 4.27 13.17 -7.06
C LYS A 134 4.77 12.32 -8.22
N LEU A 135 4.12 11.19 -8.47
CA LEU A 135 4.45 10.32 -9.60
C LEU A 135 4.04 10.93 -10.95
N ASN A 136 3.23 11.98 -10.93
CA ASN A 136 2.67 12.57 -12.13
C ASN A 136 1.99 11.51 -13.02
N TRP A 137 1.23 10.63 -12.38
CA TRP A 137 0.58 9.49 -13.01
C TRP A 137 -0.92 9.56 -12.69
N SER A 138 -1.72 9.87 -13.71
CA SER A 138 -3.17 10.02 -13.53
C SER A 138 -3.87 8.70 -13.86
N PRO A 139 -4.44 8.01 -12.85
CA PRO A 139 -5.16 6.78 -13.13
C PRO A 139 -6.48 7.05 -13.86
N ASP A 140 -6.85 6.15 -14.75
CA ASP A 140 -8.15 6.17 -15.42
C ASP A 140 -9.22 5.56 -14.51
N ILE A 141 -8.83 4.57 -13.71
CA ILE A 141 -9.73 3.84 -12.82
C ILE A 141 -9.05 3.70 -11.45
N ILE A 142 -9.83 3.91 -10.40
CA ILE A 142 -9.41 3.65 -9.02
C ILE A 142 -10.23 2.48 -8.49
N HIS A 143 -9.57 1.41 -8.10
CA HIS A 143 -10.20 0.23 -7.52
C HIS A 143 -9.74 0.07 -6.08
N VAL A 144 -10.67 0.05 -5.14
CA VAL A 144 -10.39 -0.12 -3.71
C VAL A 144 -10.91 -1.48 -3.28
N HIS A 145 -10.07 -2.26 -2.60
CA HIS A 145 -10.41 -3.62 -2.18
C HIS A 145 -9.95 -3.87 -0.73
N GLY A 146 -10.84 -4.42 0.06
CA GLY A 146 -10.59 -4.70 1.47
C GLY A 146 -10.97 -3.54 2.34
#